data_009828ffdef67c4a54989f88a6067ccb
#
_entry.id   009828ffdef67c4a54989f88a6067ccb
#
_cell.length_a   1.000
_cell.length_b   1.000
_cell.length_c   1.000
_cell.angle_alpha   90.00
_cell.angle_beta   90.00
_cell.angle_gamma   90.00
#
_symmetry.space_group_name_H-M   'P 1'
#
loop_
_entity.id
_entity.type
_entity.pdbx_description
1 polymer ?
#
loop_
_entity_poly.entity_id
_entity_poly.type
_entity_poly.pdbx_seq_one_letter_code
_entity_poly.pdbx_strand_id
1 'polypeptide(L)'
;MIVLDTNVVSELMRSAPSKTVLGWVQAQSATQLCTTSVTLAEVRYGIARLPDGRRKDLLLAAAEDVFITFTDRVLAFDAAAAVHFADVAVARARAETPISGFDAQIAAVCRRDQAALATRNINDFDRLGLDLLNPWTDGEGSSR
;
A
#
# COMPACT_ATOMS: atom_id res chain seq x y z
N MET A 1 -4.57 9.50 -8.96
CA MET A 1 -4.64 8.14 -8.41
C MET A 1 -3.56 7.97 -7.36
N ILE A 2 -3.94 7.50 -6.18
CA ILE A 2 -3.05 7.26 -5.04
C ILE A 2 -3.22 5.80 -4.63
N VAL A 3 -2.14 5.03 -4.68
CA VAL A 3 -2.13 3.65 -4.22
C VAL A 3 -1.73 3.63 -2.75
N LEU A 4 -2.52 2.96 -1.91
CA LEU A 4 -2.18 2.75 -0.50
C LEU A 4 -1.32 1.50 -0.36
N ASP A 5 -0.12 1.67 0.20
CA ASP A 5 0.78 0.56 0.51
C ASP A 5 0.21 -0.29 1.67
N THR A 6 0.74 -1.49 1.82
CA THR A 6 0.30 -2.46 2.84
C THR A 6 0.28 -1.87 4.24
N ASN A 7 1.30 -1.08 4.63
CA ASN A 7 1.34 -0.49 5.97
C ASN A 7 0.22 0.52 6.21
N VAL A 8 -0.24 1.25 5.19
CA VAL A 8 -1.38 2.17 5.31
C VAL A 8 -2.68 1.37 5.48
N VAL A 9 -2.88 0.35 4.67
CA VAL A 9 -4.05 -0.53 4.77
C VAL A 9 -4.09 -1.21 6.14
N SER A 10 -2.96 -1.73 6.61
CA SER A 10 -2.86 -2.36 7.93
C SER A 10 -3.19 -1.39 9.06
N GLU A 11 -2.77 -0.13 8.94
CA GLU A 11 -3.12 0.90 9.94
C GLU A 11 -4.63 1.14 9.98
N LEU A 12 -5.29 1.18 8.83
CA LEU A 12 -6.75 1.35 8.75
C LEU A 12 -7.52 0.16 9.34
N MET A 13 -6.89 -1.01 9.44
CA MET A 13 -7.50 -2.21 10.03
C MET A 13 -7.43 -2.24 11.55
N ARG A 14 -6.64 -1.37 12.17
CA ARG A 14 -6.51 -1.33 13.63
C ARG A 14 -7.80 -0.84 14.28
N SER A 15 -8.10 -1.33 15.48
CA SER A 15 -9.27 -0.90 16.26
C SER A 15 -9.21 0.60 16.60
N ALA A 16 -7.99 1.14 16.78
CA ALA A 16 -7.75 2.56 17.01
C ALA A 16 -6.65 3.05 16.07
N PRO A 17 -6.98 3.32 14.78
CA PRO A 17 -5.99 3.82 13.83
C PRO A 17 -5.40 5.16 14.25
N SER A 18 -4.18 5.44 13.79
CA SER A 18 -3.56 6.75 13.94
C SER A 18 -4.52 7.84 13.41
N LYS A 19 -4.78 8.84 14.25
CA LYS A 19 -5.66 9.96 13.85
C LYS A 19 -5.06 10.74 12.69
N THR A 20 -3.74 10.87 12.64
CA THR A 20 -3.03 11.55 11.55
C THR A 20 -3.24 10.82 10.22
N VAL A 21 -3.06 9.51 10.22
CA VAL A 21 -3.24 8.68 9.02
C VAL A 21 -4.71 8.68 8.58
N LEU A 22 -5.63 8.46 9.51
CA LEU A 22 -7.06 8.47 9.21
C LEU A 22 -7.50 9.82 8.64
N GLY A 23 -7.05 10.92 9.23
CA GLY A 23 -7.33 12.27 8.73
C GLY A 23 -6.78 12.50 7.33
N TRP A 24 -5.56 12.02 7.06
CA TRP A 24 -4.96 12.12 5.73
C TRP A 24 -5.79 11.36 4.69
N VAL A 25 -6.19 10.12 5.01
CA VAL A 25 -7.02 9.30 4.12
C VAL A 25 -8.37 9.97 3.86
N GLN A 26 -9.03 10.46 4.90
CA GLN A 26 -10.34 11.11 4.79
C GLN A 26 -10.28 12.41 4.01
N ALA A 27 -9.14 13.09 3.99
CA ALA A 27 -8.96 14.33 3.23
C ALA A 27 -8.82 14.08 1.72
N GLN A 28 -8.53 12.85 1.30
CA GLN A 28 -8.43 12.49 -0.11
C GLN A 28 -9.80 12.23 -0.71
N SER A 29 -9.96 12.50 -2.00
CA SER A 29 -11.15 12.05 -2.72
C SER A 29 -11.20 10.53 -2.74
N ALA A 30 -12.34 9.93 -2.38
CA ALA A 30 -12.51 8.47 -2.36
C ALA A 30 -12.22 7.84 -3.73
N THR A 31 -12.51 8.54 -4.83
CA THR A 31 -12.25 8.04 -6.18
C THR A 31 -10.77 8.04 -6.56
N GLN A 32 -9.93 8.73 -5.79
CA GLN A 32 -8.47 8.76 -6.01
C GLN A 32 -7.74 7.63 -5.31
N LEU A 33 -8.33 7.05 -4.27
CA LEU A 33 -7.68 6.03 -3.44
C LEU A 33 -7.84 4.64 -4.04
N CYS A 34 -6.71 3.93 -4.15
CA CYS A 34 -6.64 2.55 -4.63
C CYS A 34 -5.74 1.74 -3.71
N THR A 35 -5.77 0.44 -3.88
CA THR A 35 -4.74 -0.45 -3.34
C THR A 35 -4.40 -1.49 -4.41
N THR A 36 -3.62 -2.51 -4.09
CA THR A 36 -3.20 -3.51 -5.06
C THR A 36 -3.58 -4.92 -4.63
N SER A 37 -3.65 -5.83 -5.59
CA SER A 37 -3.79 -7.26 -5.31
C SER A 37 -2.61 -7.81 -4.51
N VAL A 38 -1.43 -7.19 -4.64
CA VAL A 38 -0.24 -7.54 -3.87
C VAL A 38 -0.45 -7.21 -2.39
N THR A 39 -0.97 -6.03 -2.08
CA THR A 39 -1.32 -5.65 -0.70
C THR A 39 -2.39 -6.59 -0.13
N LEU A 40 -3.40 -6.94 -0.92
CA LEU A 40 -4.41 -7.91 -0.51
C LEU A 40 -3.75 -9.25 -0.14
N ALA A 41 -2.82 -9.72 -0.96
CA ALA A 41 -2.09 -10.97 -0.72
C ALA A 41 -1.25 -10.89 0.57
N GLU A 42 -0.54 -9.79 0.79
CA GLU A 42 0.28 -9.60 1.99
C GLU A 42 -0.57 -9.58 3.26
N VAL A 43 -1.67 -8.84 3.25
CA VAL A 43 -2.58 -8.74 4.41
C VAL A 43 -3.20 -10.11 4.70
N ARG A 44 -3.71 -10.80 3.69
CA ARG A 44 -4.31 -12.12 3.86
C ARG A 44 -3.30 -13.15 4.35
N TYR A 45 -2.08 -13.12 3.82
CA TYR A 45 -1.00 -14.00 4.27
C TYR A 45 -0.66 -13.75 5.74
N GLY A 46 -0.52 -12.49 6.15
CA GLY A 46 -0.22 -12.14 7.53
C GLY A 46 -1.30 -12.64 8.50
N ILE A 47 -2.57 -12.55 8.12
CA ILE A 47 -3.69 -13.03 8.93
C ILE A 47 -3.71 -14.57 8.95
N ALA A 48 -3.52 -15.20 7.79
CA ALA A 48 -3.58 -16.67 7.68
C ALA A 48 -2.53 -17.37 8.54
N ARG A 49 -1.38 -16.74 8.79
CA ARG A 49 -0.32 -17.27 9.65
C ARG A 49 -0.65 -17.26 11.14
N LEU A 50 -1.64 -16.48 11.56
CA LEU A 50 -2.00 -16.39 12.98
C LEU A 50 -2.66 -17.69 13.46
N PRO A 51 -2.49 -18.05 14.74
CA PRO A 51 -3.25 -19.14 15.33
C PRO A 51 -4.75 -18.86 15.24
N ASP A 52 -5.56 -19.90 15.06
CA ASP A 52 -7.01 -19.78 15.11
C ASP A 52 -7.44 -19.19 16.46
N GLY A 53 -8.41 -18.30 16.41
CA GLY A 53 -8.92 -17.62 17.59
C GLY A 53 -9.52 -16.26 17.29
N ARG A 54 -9.92 -15.57 18.34
CA ARG A 54 -10.64 -14.30 18.25
C ARG A 54 -9.84 -13.22 17.51
N ARG A 55 -8.54 -13.11 17.79
CA ARG A 55 -7.69 -12.09 17.15
C ARG A 55 -7.66 -12.27 15.64
N LYS A 56 -7.50 -13.51 15.17
CA LYS A 56 -7.50 -13.83 13.74
C LYS A 56 -8.83 -13.48 13.11
N ASP A 57 -9.94 -13.86 13.76
CA ASP A 57 -11.30 -13.59 13.27
C ASP A 57 -11.57 -12.09 13.16
N LEU A 58 -11.17 -11.32 14.17
CA LEU A 58 -11.34 -9.86 14.17
C LEU A 58 -10.51 -9.18 13.07
N LEU A 59 -9.27 -9.63 12.86
CA LEU A 59 -8.41 -9.08 11.80
C LEU A 59 -8.94 -9.43 10.41
N LEU A 60 -9.47 -10.65 10.24
CA LEU A 60 -10.06 -11.05 8.98
C LEU A 60 -11.30 -10.19 8.66
N ALA A 61 -12.16 -9.97 9.64
CA ALA A 61 -13.33 -9.10 9.47
C ALA A 61 -12.92 -7.66 9.14
N ALA A 62 -11.90 -7.13 9.82
CA ALA A 62 -11.38 -5.78 9.55
C ALA A 62 -10.80 -5.68 8.13
N ALA A 63 -10.08 -6.69 7.67
CA ALA A 63 -9.55 -6.74 6.31
C ALA A 63 -10.69 -6.74 5.28
N GLU A 64 -11.71 -7.55 5.49
CA GLU A 64 -12.87 -7.60 4.61
C GLU A 64 -13.56 -6.23 4.51
N ASP A 65 -13.75 -5.55 5.63
CA ASP A 65 -14.36 -4.22 5.67
C ASP A 65 -13.54 -3.20 4.89
N VAL A 66 -12.22 -3.19 5.07
CA VAL A 66 -11.33 -2.26 4.35
C VAL A 66 -11.34 -2.55 2.85
N PHE A 67 -11.19 -3.81 2.45
CA PHE A 67 -11.12 -4.16 1.03
C PHE A 67 -12.46 -4.01 0.29
N ILE A 68 -13.59 -4.13 0.97
CA ILE A 68 -14.90 -3.81 0.40
C ILE A 68 -14.95 -2.34 -0.07
N THR A 69 -14.34 -1.44 0.68
CA THR A 69 -14.25 -0.01 0.32
C THR A 69 -13.53 0.21 -1.02
N PHE A 70 -12.64 -0.71 -1.39
CA PHE A 70 -11.85 -0.63 -2.61
C PHE A 70 -12.30 -1.64 -3.70
N THR A 71 -13.54 -2.12 -3.68
CA THR A 71 -14.03 -3.21 -4.53
C THR A 71 -13.61 -3.08 -6.01
N ASP A 72 -13.76 -1.87 -6.58
CA ASP A 72 -13.42 -1.61 -7.97
C ASP A 72 -12.04 -0.95 -8.15
N ARG A 73 -11.29 -0.82 -7.06
CA ARG A 73 -10.01 -0.10 -7.05
C ARG A 73 -8.89 -0.91 -6.42
N VAL A 74 -8.97 -2.23 -6.52
CA VAL A 74 -7.86 -3.14 -6.21
C VAL A 74 -7.14 -3.41 -7.52
N LEU A 75 -6.00 -2.76 -7.72
CA LEU A 75 -5.24 -2.82 -8.96
C LEU A 75 -4.47 -4.14 -9.06
N ALA A 76 -4.58 -4.82 -10.18
CA ALA A 76 -3.94 -6.12 -10.37
C ALA A 76 -2.47 -5.98 -10.74
N PHE A 77 -1.63 -6.87 -10.23
CA PHE A 77 -0.29 -7.09 -10.74
C PHE A 77 -0.42 -7.99 -12.00
N ASP A 78 -0.66 -7.35 -13.13
CA ASP A 78 -0.90 -8.01 -14.41
C ASP A 78 0.36 -8.05 -15.29
N ALA A 79 0.21 -8.50 -16.53
CA ALA A 79 1.32 -8.58 -17.47
C ALA A 79 1.97 -7.22 -17.74
N ALA A 80 1.18 -6.14 -17.84
CA ALA A 80 1.70 -4.80 -18.03
C ALA A 80 2.52 -4.33 -16.82
N ALA A 81 2.06 -4.60 -15.60
CA ALA A 81 2.82 -4.31 -14.38
C ALA A 81 4.10 -5.15 -14.30
N ALA A 82 4.05 -6.41 -14.73
CA ALA A 82 5.20 -7.30 -14.71
C ALA A 82 6.39 -6.76 -15.54
N VAL A 83 6.12 -6.06 -16.62
CA VAL A 83 7.17 -5.41 -17.44
C VAL A 83 7.92 -4.36 -16.60
N HIS A 84 7.21 -3.58 -15.80
CA HIS A 84 7.82 -2.57 -14.92
C HIS A 84 8.57 -3.19 -13.74
N PHE A 85 8.21 -4.39 -13.31
CA PHE A 85 8.87 -5.07 -12.19
C PHE A 85 10.37 -5.26 -12.45
N ALA A 86 10.74 -5.71 -13.63
CA ALA A 86 12.15 -5.94 -13.97
C ALA A 86 12.96 -4.64 -13.86
N ASP A 87 12.43 -3.54 -14.37
CA ASP A 87 13.09 -2.24 -14.33
C ASP A 87 13.27 -1.74 -12.89
N VAL A 88 12.23 -1.90 -12.06
CA VAL A 88 12.26 -1.53 -10.63
C VAL A 88 13.33 -2.33 -9.89
N ALA A 89 13.32 -3.65 -10.04
CA ALA A 89 14.24 -4.54 -9.33
C ALA A 89 15.71 -4.26 -9.74
N VAL A 90 15.95 -4.07 -11.03
CA VAL A 90 17.30 -3.78 -11.55
C VAL A 90 17.79 -2.40 -11.08
N ALA A 91 16.93 -1.38 -11.12
CA ALA A 91 17.30 -0.03 -10.69
C ALA A 91 17.74 -0.02 -9.22
N ARG A 92 17.01 -0.72 -8.36
CA ARG A 92 17.32 -0.80 -6.92
C ARG A 92 18.57 -1.64 -6.67
N ALA A 93 18.77 -2.73 -7.40
CA ALA A 93 19.98 -3.55 -7.28
C ALA A 93 21.22 -2.77 -7.68
N ARG A 94 21.15 -2.00 -8.77
CA ARG A 94 22.26 -1.15 -9.22
C ARG A 94 22.58 -0.01 -8.25
N ALA A 95 21.60 0.46 -7.52
CA ALA A 95 21.78 1.47 -6.48
C ALA A 95 22.27 0.86 -5.15
N GLU A 96 22.54 -0.46 -5.11
CA GLU A 96 22.95 -1.20 -3.91
C GLU A 96 21.92 -1.12 -2.76
N THR A 97 20.65 -0.91 -3.11
CA THR A 97 19.53 -0.84 -2.18
C THR A 97 18.41 -1.77 -2.66
N PRO A 98 18.62 -3.10 -2.60
CA PRO A 98 17.64 -4.04 -3.14
C PRO A 98 16.27 -3.87 -2.48
N ILE A 99 15.24 -4.13 -3.26
CA ILE A 99 13.85 -4.00 -2.85
C ILE A 99 13.25 -5.40 -2.67
N SER A 100 12.33 -5.57 -1.70
CA SER A 100 11.62 -6.84 -1.53
C SER A 100 10.74 -7.14 -2.75
N GLY A 101 10.43 -8.42 -2.96
CA GLY A 101 9.57 -8.84 -4.06
C GLY A 101 8.19 -8.20 -4.03
N PHE A 102 7.56 -8.13 -2.86
CA PHE A 102 6.25 -7.50 -2.72
C PHE A 102 6.31 -6.00 -3.00
N ASP A 103 7.29 -5.31 -2.44
CA ASP A 103 7.45 -3.87 -2.67
C ASP A 103 7.74 -3.56 -4.14
N ALA A 104 8.56 -4.38 -4.80
CA ALA A 104 8.83 -4.23 -6.23
C ALA A 104 7.57 -4.41 -7.08
N GLN A 105 6.70 -5.34 -6.71
CA GLN A 105 5.43 -5.55 -7.40
C GLN A 105 4.48 -4.38 -7.21
N ILE A 106 4.39 -3.85 -5.98
CA ILE A 106 3.58 -2.65 -5.69
C ILE A 106 4.10 -1.46 -6.49
N ALA A 107 5.41 -1.24 -6.48
CA ALA A 107 6.04 -0.16 -7.25
C ALA A 107 5.77 -0.31 -8.74
N ALA A 108 5.81 -1.53 -9.27
CA ALA A 108 5.54 -1.82 -10.67
C ALA A 108 4.10 -1.46 -11.06
N VAL A 109 3.12 -1.78 -10.20
CA VAL A 109 1.72 -1.39 -10.41
C VAL A 109 1.59 0.13 -10.45
N CYS A 110 2.23 0.84 -9.52
CA CYS A 110 2.21 2.30 -9.48
C CYS A 110 2.82 2.90 -10.75
N ARG A 111 3.93 2.36 -11.24
CA ARG A 111 4.56 2.85 -12.48
C ARG A 111 3.69 2.62 -13.70
N ARG A 112 3.04 1.45 -13.79
CA ARG A 112 2.11 1.17 -14.89
C ARG A 112 1.01 2.22 -14.99
N ASP A 113 0.43 2.60 -13.86
CA ASP A 113 -0.71 3.52 -13.81
C ASP A 113 -0.31 4.97 -13.55
N GLN A 114 0.98 5.25 -13.43
CA GLN A 114 1.50 6.59 -13.10
C GLN A 114 0.85 7.13 -11.83
N ALA A 115 0.66 6.26 -10.84
CA ALA A 115 0.02 6.58 -9.58
C ALA A 115 1.06 7.00 -8.54
N ALA A 116 0.64 7.88 -7.62
CA ALA A 116 1.38 8.13 -6.39
C ALA A 116 1.26 6.92 -5.46
N LEU A 117 2.24 6.74 -4.59
CA LEU A 117 2.23 5.69 -3.57
C LEU A 117 2.22 6.32 -2.18
N ALA A 118 1.21 6.00 -1.39
CA ALA A 118 1.15 6.38 0.01
C ALA A 118 1.76 5.26 0.85
N THR A 119 2.84 5.58 1.55
CA THR A 119 3.59 4.61 2.35
C THR A 119 4.28 5.29 3.53
N ARG A 120 4.46 4.55 4.62
CA ARG A 120 5.32 4.97 5.72
C ARG A 120 6.80 4.83 5.39
N ASN A 121 7.13 3.88 4.52
CA ASN A 121 8.51 3.47 4.23
C ASN A 121 9.02 4.12 2.94
N ILE A 122 9.11 5.45 2.93
CA ILE A 122 9.53 6.22 1.75
C ILE A 122 10.86 5.71 1.18
N ASN A 123 11.83 5.38 2.05
CA ASN A 123 13.16 4.94 1.62
C ASN A 123 13.14 3.61 0.86
N ASP A 124 12.16 2.75 1.14
CA ASP A 124 12.04 1.45 0.46
C ASP A 124 11.62 1.61 -1.01
N PHE A 125 11.05 2.75 -1.37
CA PHE A 125 10.57 3.05 -2.72
C PHE A 125 11.32 4.19 -3.40
N ASP A 126 12.43 4.63 -2.80
CA ASP A 126 13.25 5.71 -3.34
C ASP A 126 13.86 5.34 -4.70
N ARG A 127 14.12 6.37 -5.53
CA ARG A 127 14.79 6.24 -6.84
C ARG A 127 14.03 5.44 -7.89
N LEU A 128 12.71 5.34 -7.77
CA LEU A 128 11.88 4.59 -8.71
C LEU A 128 11.02 5.50 -9.60
N GLY A 129 11.17 6.82 -9.46
CA GLY A 129 10.37 7.78 -10.23
C GLY A 129 8.91 7.85 -9.78
N LEU A 130 8.62 7.38 -8.56
CA LEU A 130 7.29 7.44 -7.98
C LEU A 130 7.10 8.71 -7.15
N ASP A 131 5.89 9.24 -7.18
CA ASP A 131 5.44 10.26 -6.24
C ASP A 131 5.11 9.58 -4.92
N LEU A 132 5.89 9.88 -3.88
CA LEU A 132 5.76 9.22 -2.58
C LEU A 132 5.11 10.15 -1.57
N LEU A 133 4.05 9.65 -0.92
CA LEU A 133 3.30 10.38 0.10
C LEU A 133 3.39 9.59 1.41
N ASN A 134 3.61 10.29 2.53
CA ASN A 134 3.65 9.65 3.84
C ASN A 134 2.48 10.13 4.70
N PRO A 135 1.40 9.32 4.86
CA PRO A 135 0.24 9.71 5.66
C PRO A 135 0.54 10.02 7.12
N TRP A 136 1.65 9.50 7.68
CA TRP A 136 2.04 9.78 9.06
C TRP A 136 2.67 11.17 9.25
N THR A 137 3.34 11.70 8.23
CA THR A 137 4.00 13.01 8.29
C THR A 137 3.28 14.08 7.48
N ASP A 138 2.79 13.73 6.31
CA ASP A 138 2.09 14.68 5.42
C ASP A 138 0.74 15.12 6.01
N GLY A 139 0.12 14.25 6.83
CA GLY A 139 -1.12 14.56 7.53
C GLY A 139 -0.96 15.67 8.58
N GLU A 140 0.22 15.81 9.17
CA GLU A 140 0.53 16.88 10.12
C GLU A 140 0.66 18.24 9.45
N GLY A 141 1.11 18.26 8.20
CA GLY A 141 1.27 19.48 7.42
C GLY A 141 -0.05 20.10 6.96
N SER A 142 -1.13 19.34 6.93
CA SER A 142 -2.45 19.82 6.49
C SER A 142 -3.22 20.58 7.56
N SER A 143 -2.70 20.67 8.77
CA SER A 143 -3.29 21.41 9.88
C SER A 143 -2.86 22.88 9.95
N ARG A 144 -2.17 23.36 8.93
CA ARG A 144 -1.73 24.75 8.85
C ARG A 144 -2.67 25.63 8.04
#